data_52ff6a75562b86a341152a35a2308ed8
#
_entry.id   52ff6a75562b86a341152a35a2308ed8
#
_cell.length_a   1.000
_cell.length_b   1.000
_cell.length_c   1.000
_cell.angle_alpha   90.00
_cell.angle_beta   90.00
_cell.angle_gamma   90.00
#
_symmetry.space_group_name_H-M   'P 1'
#
loop_
_entity.id
_entity.type
_entity.pdbx_description
1 polymer ?
#
loop_
_entity_poly.entity_id
_entity_poly.type
_entity_poly.pdbx_seq_one_letter_code
_entity_poly.pdbx_strand_id
1 'polypeptide(L)'
;MRTSHQCSGCLSRRHCLQILSTTTAGLALGGELFPALAKSPKADPHFVDPMRLRPRPRVRLDAVILQQPRPYWLGWPGTTYNLDQHQKEYRGLLATSCQRLAVELHAEEKPVENEAAMTAFVKAVRERKPDGLLAILQHMNCWGWAERLANEAGVPLIVFSPIGTSFTGHVAGISRKQGVYVVSSLEWRAVEDGVRMIRAKRMFEETRLLWIQGNQRKETVMERLGTKVQAIPRNTFNELFDKMPVNEEVKDVAATFRKHAKRVVEPTWQDSLNSARVYTTAKRLLADEQANAISMDCLGMVSDKLVPTPPCGAWTILGDLGITCGCEADLHGAASLMLSSYLLDRVGYMNDPVAETAKNLLIASHCVSGSRLNGFDRTPAPYILRSHSESALGVSVQVLWPMGQRVSLLRFQNPNELILDTGTVVSNVDTPPAGGCRTSVEIKMDNVEDSRDVLGFHQVVTLGNHRSVVEAFCQLYGIKVVHSPEHTTHGKVA
;
A
#
# COMPACT_ATOMS: atom_id res chain seq x y z
N MET A 1 26.88 -44.23 31.67
CA MET A 1 27.08 -43.64 30.34
C MET A 1 26.09 -42.51 30.19
N ARG A 2 26.55 -41.27 30.27
CA ARG A 2 25.71 -40.05 30.05
C ARG A 2 25.99 -39.57 28.65
N THR A 3 24.99 -39.57 27.80
CA THR A 3 25.03 -38.97 26.46
C THR A 3 24.50 -37.55 26.55
N SER A 4 25.37 -36.57 26.31
CA SER A 4 25.06 -35.17 26.20
C SER A 4 24.52 -34.88 24.80
N HIS A 5 23.26 -34.43 24.67
CA HIS A 5 22.78 -33.83 23.46
C HIS A 5 23.23 -32.36 23.41
N GLN A 6 24.13 -32.05 22.50
CA GLN A 6 24.47 -30.68 22.11
C GLN A 6 23.36 -30.10 21.18
N CYS A 7 22.77 -29.02 21.60
CA CYS A 7 21.87 -28.24 20.79
C CYS A 7 22.70 -27.32 19.85
N SER A 8 22.80 -27.70 18.56
CA SER A 8 23.45 -26.92 17.53
C SER A 8 22.41 -25.95 16.89
N GLY A 9 22.44 -24.67 17.27
CA GLY A 9 21.54 -23.70 16.67
C GLY A 9 21.57 -22.27 17.23
N CYS A 10 22.52 -21.96 18.12
CA CYS A 10 22.70 -20.56 18.56
C CYS A 10 23.63 -19.81 17.61
N LEU A 11 23.06 -18.94 16.79
CA LEU A 11 23.81 -17.95 16.01
C LEU A 11 24.56 -17.00 16.95
N SER A 12 25.88 -16.93 16.82
CA SER A 12 26.72 -16.06 17.64
C SER A 12 26.51 -14.58 17.29
N ARG A 13 26.72 -13.68 18.25
CA ARG A 13 26.67 -12.22 18.07
C ARG A 13 27.48 -11.71 16.85
N ARG A 14 28.53 -12.40 16.44
CA ARG A 14 29.30 -12.07 15.24
C ARG A 14 28.56 -12.33 13.93
N HIS A 15 27.71 -13.36 13.86
CA HIS A 15 26.88 -13.63 12.68
C HIS A 15 25.75 -12.61 12.51
N CYS A 16 25.20 -12.10 13.62
CA CYS A 16 24.18 -11.04 13.57
C CYS A 16 24.76 -9.71 13.07
N LEU A 17 25.99 -9.37 13.42
CA LEU A 17 26.69 -8.17 12.96
C LEU A 17 27.16 -8.26 11.49
N GLN A 18 27.46 -9.47 11.00
CA GLN A 18 27.78 -9.68 9.58
C GLN A 18 26.54 -9.58 8.67
N ILE A 19 25.36 -9.96 9.15
CA ILE A 19 24.10 -9.78 8.41
C ILE A 19 23.73 -8.29 8.35
N LEU A 20 24.05 -7.51 9.38
CA LEU A 20 23.82 -6.03 9.38
C LEU A 20 24.80 -5.26 8.49
N SER A 21 26.00 -5.77 8.24
CA SER A 21 26.99 -5.12 7.36
C SER A 21 26.78 -5.42 5.87
N THR A 22 26.04 -6.47 5.52
CA THR A 22 25.70 -6.80 4.12
C THR A 22 24.44 -6.10 3.62
N THR A 23 23.61 -5.51 4.53
CA THR A 23 22.40 -4.76 4.14
C THR A 23 22.69 -3.32 3.71
N THR A 24 23.85 -2.76 4.04
CA THR A 24 24.25 -1.42 3.54
C THR A 24 24.86 -1.44 2.12
N ALA A 25 25.32 -2.60 1.63
CA ALA A 25 25.78 -2.75 0.26
C ALA A 25 24.64 -3.09 -0.74
N GLY A 26 23.47 -3.51 -0.24
CA GLY A 26 22.29 -3.83 -1.07
C GLY A 26 21.50 -2.62 -1.56
N LEU A 27 21.75 -1.42 -1.02
CA LEU A 27 21.07 -0.19 -1.43
C LEU A 27 21.58 0.39 -2.76
N ALA A 28 22.70 -0.10 -3.28
CA ALA A 28 23.29 0.41 -4.52
C ALA A 28 22.94 -0.42 -5.78
N LEU A 29 22.42 -1.65 -5.66
CA LEU A 29 22.17 -2.54 -6.80
C LEU A 29 20.69 -2.69 -7.21
N GLY A 30 19.73 -2.21 -6.40
CA GLY A 30 18.30 -2.24 -6.73
C GLY A 30 17.83 -1.05 -7.58
N GLY A 31 18.68 -0.03 -7.76
CA GLY A 31 18.34 1.24 -8.43
C GLY A 31 18.43 1.24 -9.95
N GLU A 32 18.95 0.18 -10.60
CA GLU A 32 19.39 0.29 -12.00
C GLU A 32 18.37 -0.14 -13.07
N LEU A 33 17.17 -0.63 -12.73
CA LEU A 33 16.23 -1.07 -13.78
C LEU A 33 15.40 0.06 -14.42
N PHE A 34 15.23 1.21 -13.77
CA PHE A 34 14.60 2.40 -14.36
C PHE A 34 15.29 3.75 -14.03
N PRO A 35 16.61 3.85 -13.91
CA PRO A 35 17.26 5.17 -13.77
C PRO A 35 17.12 6.01 -15.03
N ALA A 36 16.87 5.39 -16.18
CA ALA A 36 16.63 6.08 -17.45
C ALA A 36 15.28 6.81 -17.49
N LEU A 37 14.25 6.31 -16.79
CA LEU A 37 12.91 6.91 -16.76
C LEU A 37 12.84 8.16 -15.88
N ALA A 38 13.78 8.35 -14.96
CA ALA A 38 13.88 9.51 -14.07
C ALA A 38 14.95 10.52 -14.48
N LYS A 39 15.74 10.23 -15.53
CA LYS A 39 16.77 11.18 -16.01
C LYS A 39 16.13 12.19 -16.96
N SER A 40 16.22 13.47 -16.59
CA SER A 40 15.87 14.58 -17.47
C SER A 40 16.75 14.52 -18.72
N PRO A 41 16.19 14.42 -19.93
CA PRO A 41 16.91 14.84 -21.13
C PRO A 41 17.28 16.31 -20.94
N LYS A 42 18.53 16.67 -21.20
CA LYS A 42 18.96 18.07 -21.08
C LYS A 42 18.00 18.97 -21.87
N ALA A 43 17.26 19.83 -21.15
CA ALA A 43 16.41 20.90 -21.69
C ALA A 43 15.09 20.47 -22.42
N ASP A 44 14.40 19.39 -22.01
CA ASP A 44 13.05 19.14 -22.52
C ASP A 44 11.99 19.89 -21.67
N PRO A 45 11.26 20.88 -22.23
CA PRO A 45 10.25 21.63 -21.50
C PRO A 45 9.01 20.77 -21.12
N HIS A 46 8.85 19.60 -21.72
CA HIS A 46 7.76 18.67 -21.43
C HIS A 46 8.12 17.63 -20.37
N PHE A 47 9.39 17.54 -19.96
CA PHE A 47 9.81 16.56 -18.95
C PHE A 47 9.17 16.84 -17.59
N VAL A 48 8.53 15.83 -17.03
CA VAL A 48 8.02 15.81 -15.66
C VAL A 48 8.68 14.66 -14.91
N ASP A 49 9.34 14.97 -13.78
CA ASP A 49 9.88 13.95 -12.89
C ASP A 49 8.74 13.20 -12.21
N PRO A 50 8.52 11.91 -12.52
CA PRO A 50 7.40 11.14 -11.95
C PRO A 50 7.50 11.02 -10.43
N MET A 51 8.70 11.07 -9.85
CA MET A 51 8.88 10.96 -8.41
C MET A 51 8.31 12.16 -7.64
N ARG A 52 8.08 13.29 -8.30
CA ARG A 52 7.44 14.47 -7.72
C ARG A 52 5.92 14.37 -7.70
N LEU A 53 5.34 13.43 -8.45
CA LEU A 53 3.90 13.23 -8.52
C LEU A 53 3.34 12.43 -7.32
N ARG A 54 4.18 11.70 -6.58
CA ARG A 54 3.74 10.99 -5.39
C ARG A 54 3.42 11.98 -4.25
N PRO A 55 2.33 11.77 -3.49
CA PRO A 55 2.04 12.62 -2.35
C PRO A 55 3.13 12.52 -1.28
N ARG A 56 3.55 13.67 -0.74
CA ARG A 56 4.58 13.78 0.30
C ARG A 56 4.08 14.68 1.43
N PRO A 57 3.06 14.24 2.17
CA PRO A 57 2.51 15.04 3.25
C PRO A 57 3.54 15.25 4.35
N ARG A 58 3.40 16.38 5.04
CA ARG A 58 4.00 16.55 6.35
C ARG A 58 3.21 15.70 7.35
N VAL A 59 3.87 14.75 8.00
CA VAL A 59 3.26 13.83 8.96
C VAL A 59 3.90 14.05 10.33
N ARG A 60 3.08 14.28 11.37
CA ARG A 60 3.54 14.55 12.74
C ARG A 60 3.07 13.44 13.68
N LEU A 61 4.00 12.83 14.37
CA LEU A 61 3.77 11.80 15.37
C LEU A 61 4.26 12.31 16.74
N ASP A 62 3.36 12.35 17.72
CA ASP A 62 3.75 12.52 19.11
C ASP A 62 4.01 11.15 19.75
N ALA A 63 4.96 11.06 20.67
CA ALA A 63 5.26 9.82 21.38
C ALA A 63 5.53 10.05 22.87
N VAL A 64 5.05 9.13 23.70
CA VAL A 64 5.22 9.15 25.14
C VAL A 64 5.53 7.78 25.70
N ILE A 65 6.40 7.72 26.71
CA ILE A 65 6.62 6.53 27.53
C ILE A 65 5.80 6.67 28.80
N LEU A 66 5.04 5.62 29.12
CA LEU A 66 4.22 5.53 30.33
C LEU A 66 4.88 4.55 31.29
N GLN A 67 5.22 4.99 32.49
CA GLN A 67 5.85 4.13 33.53
C GLN A 67 5.28 4.44 34.90
N GLN A 68 5.47 3.53 35.84
CA GLN A 68 5.17 3.78 37.25
C GLN A 68 6.30 4.57 37.91
N PRO A 69 6.01 5.39 38.95
CA PRO A 69 7.05 6.03 39.77
C PRO A 69 8.00 4.99 40.36
N ARG A 70 9.29 5.32 40.39
CA ARG A 70 10.31 4.44 40.98
C ARG A 70 10.51 4.78 42.48
N PRO A 71 10.90 3.78 43.29
CA PRO A 71 11.07 2.37 42.95
C PRO A 71 9.72 1.63 42.97
N TYR A 72 9.49 0.75 42.01
CA TYR A 72 8.42 -0.25 42.09
C TYR A 72 9.03 -1.65 42.06
N TRP A 73 8.41 -2.59 42.75
CA TRP A 73 8.96 -3.93 42.95
C TRP A 73 7.94 -5.06 42.77
N LEU A 74 6.69 -4.71 42.60
CA LEU A 74 5.61 -5.65 42.29
C LEU A 74 4.97 -5.33 40.95
N GLY A 75 4.58 -6.39 40.26
CA GLY A 75 3.93 -6.31 38.95
C GLY A 75 4.94 -6.48 37.80
N TRP A 76 4.41 -6.77 36.63
CA TRP A 76 5.19 -6.94 35.42
C TRP A 76 5.57 -5.58 34.84
N PRO A 77 6.81 -5.48 34.31
CA PRO A 77 7.77 -6.55 33.93
C PRO A 77 8.69 -7.00 35.05
N GLY A 78 8.58 -6.48 36.28
CA GLY A 78 9.38 -6.85 37.43
C GLY A 78 10.71 -6.09 37.56
N THR A 79 11.40 -6.28 38.70
CA THR A 79 12.56 -5.47 39.11
C THR A 79 13.82 -5.72 38.29
N THR A 80 13.91 -6.86 37.63
CA THR A 80 15.08 -7.23 36.79
C THR A 80 15.03 -6.64 35.39
N TYR A 81 13.89 -6.05 35.01
CA TYR A 81 13.71 -5.40 33.72
C TYR A 81 14.40 -4.02 33.70
N ASN A 82 15.38 -3.85 32.82
CA ASN A 82 16.14 -2.62 32.72
C ASN A 82 15.37 -1.54 31.94
N LEU A 83 14.57 -0.75 32.68
CA LEU A 83 13.74 0.31 32.10
C LEU A 83 14.53 1.32 31.29
N ASP A 84 15.68 1.78 31.79
CA ASP A 84 16.45 2.84 31.13
C ASP A 84 17.04 2.35 29.81
N GLN A 85 17.53 1.12 29.80
CA GLN A 85 18.03 0.50 28.59
C GLN A 85 16.94 0.37 27.52
N HIS A 86 15.76 -0.14 27.91
CA HIS A 86 14.64 -0.30 26.97
C HIS A 86 14.06 1.03 26.50
N GLN A 87 14.01 2.04 27.37
CA GLN A 87 13.61 3.39 26.93
C GLN A 87 14.55 3.94 25.86
N LYS A 88 15.86 3.81 26.06
CA LYS A 88 16.85 4.23 25.07
C LYS A 88 16.70 3.44 23.76
N GLU A 89 16.49 2.15 23.86
CA GLU A 89 16.28 1.27 22.70
C GLU A 89 15.03 1.68 21.91
N TYR A 90 13.87 1.82 22.57
CA TYR A 90 12.62 2.19 21.90
C TYR A 90 12.67 3.59 21.29
N ARG A 91 13.31 4.56 21.95
CA ARG A 91 13.54 5.89 21.39
C ARG A 91 14.38 5.84 20.12
N GLY A 92 15.44 5.03 20.11
CA GLY A 92 16.31 4.84 18.95
C GLY A 92 15.59 4.15 17.78
N LEU A 93 14.83 3.10 18.06
CA LEU A 93 14.02 2.39 17.07
C LEU A 93 12.95 3.30 16.48
N LEU A 94 12.27 4.10 17.31
CA LEU A 94 11.25 5.04 16.88
C LEU A 94 11.83 6.14 15.98
N ALA A 95 12.94 6.75 16.39
CA ALA A 95 13.60 7.78 15.59
C ALA A 95 14.01 7.25 14.21
N THR A 96 14.59 6.03 14.17
CA THR A 96 14.98 5.37 12.91
C THR A 96 13.77 5.08 12.02
N SER A 97 12.67 4.58 12.61
CA SER A 97 11.44 4.29 11.88
C SER A 97 10.79 5.55 11.31
N CYS A 98 10.71 6.62 12.11
CA CYS A 98 10.17 7.91 11.68
C CYS A 98 11.03 8.54 10.57
N GLN A 99 12.35 8.50 10.69
CA GLN A 99 13.27 8.99 9.65
C GLN A 99 13.06 8.24 8.32
N ARG A 100 12.99 6.91 8.36
CA ARG A 100 12.76 6.08 7.16
C ARG A 100 11.41 6.34 6.51
N LEU A 101 10.38 6.60 7.33
CA LEU A 101 9.01 6.85 6.87
C LEU A 101 8.74 8.33 6.56
N ALA A 102 9.74 9.20 6.71
CA ALA A 102 9.61 10.65 6.56
C ALA A 102 8.48 11.24 7.46
N VAL A 103 8.45 10.82 8.72
CA VAL A 103 7.52 11.28 9.75
C VAL A 103 8.27 12.17 10.75
N GLU A 104 7.73 13.34 11.03
CA GLU A 104 8.25 14.24 12.06
C GLU A 104 7.87 13.71 13.43
N LEU A 105 8.86 13.41 14.27
CA LEU A 105 8.68 12.87 15.61
C LEU A 105 8.82 13.95 16.65
N HIS A 106 7.81 14.08 17.50
CA HIS A 106 7.88 14.79 18.78
C HIS A 106 7.75 13.76 19.92
N ALA A 107 8.86 13.38 20.54
CA ALA A 107 8.87 12.44 21.67
C ALA A 107 9.07 13.21 22.97
N GLU A 108 8.21 12.95 23.96
CA GLU A 108 8.39 13.50 25.32
C GLU A 108 9.74 13.05 25.89
N GLU A 109 10.50 13.99 26.43
CA GLU A 109 11.83 13.72 26.99
C GLU A 109 11.74 12.84 28.23
N LYS A 110 10.77 13.13 29.11
CA LYS A 110 10.56 12.41 30.37
C LYS A 110 9.34 11.49 30.25
N PRO A 111 9.41 10.28 30.83
CA PRO A 111 8.23 9.44 30.96
C PRO A 111 7.12 10.11 31.75
N VAL A 112 5.88 9.77 31.44
CA VAL A 112 4.73 10.13 32.27
C VAL A 112 4.60 9.10 33.38
N GLU A 113 4.63 9.60 34.66
CA GLU A 113 4.71 8.75 35.84
C GLU A 113 3.57 9.02 36.87
N ASN A 114 2.75 10.03 36.61
CA ASN A 114 1.68 10.41 37.53
C ASN A 114 0.54 11.14 36.79
N GLU A 115 -0.57 11.32 37.51
CA GLU A 115 -1.80 11.92 36.97
C GLU A 115 -1.63 13.38 36.53
N ALA A 116 -0.82 14.16 37.23
CA ALA A 116 -0.57 15.55 36.86
C ALA A 116 0.18 15.65 35.53
N ALA A 117 1.23 14.81 35.36
CA ALA A 117 1.99 14.72 34.09
C ALA A 117 1.10 14.19 32.96
N MET A 118 0.24 13.21 33.22
CA MET A 118 -0.71 12.67 32.22
C MET A 118 -1.70 13.77 31.78
N THR A 119 -2.26 14.53 32.73
CA THR A 119 -3.19 15.61 32.39
C THR A 119 -2.53 16.70 31.55
N ALA A 120 -1.29 17.08 31.91
CA ALA A 120 -0.51 18.06 31.14
C ALA A 120 -0.22 17.54 29.74
N PHE A 121 0.15 16.25 29.61
CA PHE A 121 0.44 15.62 28.32
C PHE A 121 -0.80 15.56 27.40
N VAL A 122 -1.95 15.11 27.91
CA VAL A 122 -3.22 15.08 27.14
C VAL A 122 -3.57 16.50 26.64
N LYS A 123 -3.44 17.52 27.50
CA LYS A 123 -3.67 18.90 27.09
C LYS A 123 -2.74 19.33 25.97
N ALA A 124 -1.45 19.03 26.09
CA ALA A 124 -0.45 19.38 25.08
C ALA A 124 -0.70 18.68 23.73
N VAL A 125 -1.10 17.39 23.71
CA VAL A 125 -1.48 16.66 22.49
C VAL A 125 -2.68 17.32 21.81
N ARG A 126 -3.71 17.70 22.57
CA ARG A 126 -4.90 18.40 22.05
C ARG A 126 -4.57 19.76 21.43
N GLU A 127 -3.59 20.48 21.99
CA GLU A 127 -3.14 21.77 21.47
C GLU A 127 -2.30 21.59 20.21
N ARG A 128 -1.36 20.63 20.20
CA ARG A 128 -0.48 20.35 19.04
C ARG A 128 -1.20 19.71 17.87
N LYS A 129 -2.24 18.91 18.14
CA LYS A 129 -3.00 18.15 17.14
C LYS A 129 -2.09 17.38 16.16
N PRO A 130 -1.27 16.43 16.63
CA PRO A 130 -0.46 15.58 15.76
C PRO A 130 -1.37 14.69 14.90
N ASP A 131 -0.82 14.11 13.85
CA ASP A 131 -1.55 13.18 12.97
C ASP A 131 -1.75 11.81 13.64
N GLY A 132 -0.95 11.50 14.67
CA GLY A 132 -1.08 10.31 15.50
C GLY A 132 -0.27 10.41 16.79
N LEU A 133 -0.54 9.49 17.70
CA LEU A 133 0.11 9.37 18.99
C LEU A 133 0.60 7.95 19.22
N LEU A 134 1.84 7.78 19.69
CA LEU A 134 2.37 6.51 20.18
C LEU A 134 2.56 6.54 21.69
N ALA A 135 1.92 5.62 22.41
CA ALA A 135 2.15 5.36 23.81
C ALA A 135 2.92 4.06 24.02
N ILE A 136 4.08 4.11 24.67
CA ILE A 136 4.91 2.95 25.00
C ILE A 136 4.73 2.63 26.46
N LEU A 137 4.18 1.46 26.80
CA LEU A 137 3.90 1.05 28.17
C LEU A 137 5.10 0.33 28.76
N GLN A 138 5.54 0.75 29.92
CA GLN A 138 6.63 0.09 30.66
C GLN A 138 6.21 -0.59 31.95
N HIS A 139 4.91 -0.66 32.22
CA HIS A 139 4.37 -1.41 33.34
C HIS A 139 2.91 -1.78 33.11
N MET A 140 2.48 -2.94 33.63
CA MET A 140 1.08 -3.40 33.49
C MET A 140 0.05 -2.44 34.09
N ASN A 141 0.41 -1.64 35.08
CA ASN A 141 -0.49 -0.65 35.70
C ASN A 141 -0.66 0.64 34.87
N CYS A 142 0.02 0.77 33.71
CA CYS A 142 -0.11 1.94 32.83
C CYS A 142 -1.30 1.84 31.86
N TRP A 143 -2.03 0.73 31.82
CA TRP A 143 -3.15 0.54 30.90
C TRP A 143 -4.29 1.53 31.14
N GLY A 144 -4.57 1.93 32.38
CA GLY A 144 -5.55 2.98 32.65
C GLY A 144 -5.20 4.33 31.98
N TRP A 145 -3.91 4.67 31.89
CA TRP A 145 -3.47 5.86 31.15
C TRP A 145 -3.54 5.68 29.64
N ALA A 146 -3.27 4.49 29.12
CA ALA A 146 -3.49 4.21 27.69
C ALA A 146 -4.97 4.32 27.32
N GLU A 147 -5.87 3.83 28.18
CA GLU A 147 -7.32 4.01 28.02
C GLU A 147 -7.74 5.47 28.07
N ARG A 148 -7.18 6.25 28.99
CA ARG A 148 -7.39 7.70 29.09
C ARG A 148 -6.94 8.41 27.80
N LEU A 149 -5.76 8.07 27.24
CA LEU A 149 -5.30 8.61 25.95
C LEU A 149 -6.28 8.25 24.82
N ALA A 150 -6.74 7.01 24.78
CA ALA A 150 -7.72 6.56 23.79
C ALA A 150 -9.07 7.31 23.86
N ASN A 151 -9.42 7.83 25.01
CA ASN A 151 -10.66 8.59 25.23
C ASN A 151 -10.49 10.09 25.03
N GLU A 152 -9.34 10.64 25.41
CA GLU A 152 -9.17 12.08 25.59
C GLU A 152 -8.23 12.74 24.59
N ALA A 153 -7.27 12.02 23.98
CA ALA A 153 -6.27 12.63 23.10
C ALA A 153 -6.86 13.23 21.82
N GLY A 154 -7.94 12.64 21.28
CA GLY A 154 -8.65 13.15 20.10
C GLY A 154 -7.88 12.92 18.78
N VAL A 155 -6.86 12.06 18.81
CA VAL A 155 -6.05 11.67 17.64
C VAL A 155 -5.89 10.15 17.60
N PRO A 156 -5.58 9.55 16.43
CA PRO A 156 -5.29 8.11 16.33
C PRO A 156 -4.17 7.70 17.29
N LEU A 157 -4.39 6.61 18.03
CA LEU A 157 -3.48 6.12 19.07
C LEU A 157 -2.89 4.76 18.71
N ILE A 158 -1.58 4.67 18.74
CA ILE A 158 -0.82 3.42 18.74
C ILE A 158 -0.41 3.14 20.18
N VAL A 159 -0.76 1.98 20.72
CA VAL A 159 -0.32 1.53 22.04
C VAL A 159 0.67 0.39 21.86
N PHE A 160 1.91 0.63 22.21
CA PHE A 160 2.93 -0.42 22.23
C PHE A 160 3.13 -0.94 23.66
N SER A 161 2.82 -2.22 23.82
CA SER A 161 3.03 -2.97 25.05
C SER A 161 4.08 -4.03 24.81
N PRO A 162 5.34 -3.82 25.20
CA PRO A 162 6.34 -4.88 25.15
C PRO A 162 5.89 -6.07 25.99
N ILE A 163 6.31 -7.29 25.61
CA ILE A 163 6.00 -8.49 26.39
C ILE A 163 6.49 -8.29 27.84
N GLY A 164 5.60 -8.60 28.78
CA GLY A 164 5.82 -8.36 30.20
C GLY A 164 5.16 -7.09 30.73
N THR A 165 4.42 -6.32 29.91
CA THR A 165 3.67 -5.15 30.35
C THR A 165 2.16 -5.29 30.13
N SER A 166 1.69 -6.48 29.72
CA SER A 166 0.27 -6.77 29.49
C SER A 166 -0.10 -8.22 29.73
N PHE A 167 -1.37 -8.42 30.04
CA PHE A 167 -2.09 -9.69 29.91
C PHE A 167 -3.19 -9.56 28.87
N THR A 168 -3.76 -10.66 28.42
CA THR A 168 -4.83 -10.68 27.40
C THR A 168 -6.00 -9.77 27.74
N GLY A 169 -6.39 -9.68 29.03
CA GLY A 169 -7.46 -8.80 29.49
C GLY A 169 -7.16 -7.31 29.28
N HIS A 170 -5.92 -6.87 29.48
CA HIS A 170 -5.50 -5.50 29.22
C HIS A 170 -5.62 -5.16 27.72
N VAL A 171 -5.08 -6.05 26.86
CA VAL A 171 -5.12 -5.86 25.41
C VAL A 171 -6.56 -5.84 24.91
N ALA A 172 -7.41 -6.76 25.37
CA ALA A 172 -8.81 -6.85 24.96
C ALA A 172 -9.63 -5.60 25.29
N GLY A 173 -9.28 -4.88 26.36
CA GLY A 173 -10.01 -3.70 26.84
C GLY A 173 -10.12 -2.59 25.80
N ILE A 174 -9.03 -2.28 25.11
CA ILE A 174 -9.01 -1.15 24.16
C ILE A 174 -8.67 -1.56 22.72
N SER A 175 -8.25 -2.82 22.46
CA SER A 175 -7.81 -3.26 21.14
C SER A 175 -8.90 -3.22 20.06
N ARG A 176 -10.18 -3.21 20.46
CA ARG A 176 -11.32 -3.14 19.53
C ARG A 176 -11.92 -1.74 19.42
N LYS A 177 -11.32 -0.76 20.11
CA LYS A 177 -11.82 0.61 20.06
C LYS A 177 -11.40 1.27 18.75
N GLN A 178 -12.36 1.92 18.08
CA GLN A 178 -12.05 2.75 16.92
C GLN A 178 -11.04 3.84 17.29
N GLY A 179 -10.09 4.12 16.42
CA GLY A 179 -9.04 5.10 16.66
C GLY A 179 -7.85 4.56 17.46
N VAL A 180 -7.84 3.27 17.80
CA VAL A 180 -6.76 2.65 18.58
C VAL A 180 -6.17 1.45 17.85
N TYR A 181 -4.85 1.38 17.79
CA TYR A 181 -4.09 0.22 17.34
C TYR A 181 -3.20 -0.27 18.47
N VAL A 182 -3.45 -1.47 18.98
CA VAL A 182 -2.69 -2.07 20.09
C VAL A 182 -1.68 -3.08 19.54
N VAL A 183 -0.42 -2.88 19.91
CA VAL A 183 0.71 -3.76 19.62
C VAL A 183 1.22 -4.36 20.93
N SER A 184 0.86 -5.60 21.24
CA SER A 184 1.46 -6.38 22.33
C SER A 184 2.42 -7.39 21.72
N SER A 185 3.72 -7.06 21.66
CA SER A 185 4.68 -7.82 20.85
C SER A 185 6.12 -7.60 21.30
N LEU A 186 6.99 -8.54 20.92
CA LEU A 186 8.46 -8.34 20.88
C LEU A 186 8.92 -7.70 19.56
N GLU A 187 8.05 -7.69 18.55
CA GLU A 187 8.37 -7.26 17.18
C GLU A 187 8.14 -5.78 16.99
N TRP A 188 9.21 -4.98 16.94
CA TRP A 188 9.13 -3.53 16.69
C TRP A 188 8.48 -3.20 15.34
N ARG A 189 8.57 -4.12 14.36
CA ARG A 189 7.94 -3.92 13.05
C ARG A 189 6.44 -3.62 13.16
N ALA A 190 5.74 -4.21 14.10
CA ALA A 190 4.31 -3.93 14.29
C ALA A 190 4.05 -2.48 14.72
N VAL A 191 4.97 -1.86 15.50
CA VAL A 191 4.91 -0.41 15.80
C VAL A 191 5.12 0.42 14.54
N GLU A 192 6.05 0.01 13.70
CA GLU A 192 6.30 0.64 12.40
C GLU A 192 5.09 0.60 11.48
N ASP A 193 4.36 -0.53 11.46
CA ASP A 193 3.11 -0.63 10.70
C ASP A 193 2.09 0.40 11.20
N GLY A 194 2.00 0.65 12.52
CA GLY A 194 1.20 1.72 13.09
C GLY A 194 1.61 3.12 12.58
N VAL A 195 2.91 3.43 12.60
CA VAL A 195 3.43 4.70 12.06
C VAL A 195 3.13 4.82 10.56
N ARG A 196 3.23 3.73 9.82
CA ARG A 196 2.89 3.65 8.39
C ARG A 196 1.40 3.91 8.15
N MET A 197 0.51 3.44 9.03
CA MET A 197 -0.93 3.72 8.96
C MET A 197 -1.21 5.23 9.08
N ILE A 198 -0.55 5.92 10.02
CA ILE A 198 -0.67 7.38 10.17
C ILE A 198 -0.19 8.08 8.88
N ARG A 199 0.98 7.70 8.36
CA ARG A 199 1.50 8.24 7.10
C ARG A 199 0.54 7.99 5.93
N ALA A 200 0.02 6.78 5.79
CA ALA A 200 -0.87 6.41 4.70
C ALA A 200 -2.14 7.27 4.69
N LYS A 201 -2.74 7.51 5.86
CA LYS A 201 -3.90 8.39 5.97
C LYS A 201 -3.60 9.82 5.51
N ARG A 202 -2.45 10.37 5.89
CA ARG A 202 -2.01 11.69 5.42
C ARG A 202 -1.74 11.71 3.92
N MET A 203 -1.22 10.61 3.35
CA MET A 203 -1.07 10.49 1.90
C MET A 203 -2.42 10.51 1.18
N PHE A 204 -3.45 9.83 1.71
CA PHE A 204 -4.81 9.90 1.17
C PHE A 204 -5.36 11.34 1.19
N GLU A 205 -5.20 12.05 2.31
CA GLU A 205 -5.67 13.44 2.48
C GLU A 205 -4.95 14.45 1.58
N GLU A 206 -3.68 14.22 1.29
CA GLU A 206 -2.89 15.06 0.39
C GLU A 206 -3.18 14.76 -1.09
N THR A 207 -3.67 13.55 -1.40
CA THR A 207 -3.89 13.13 -2.78
C THR A 207 -5.02 13.89 -3.45
N ARG A 208 -4.73 14.42 -4.64
CA ARG A 208 -5.71 14.84 -5.64
C ARG A 208 -5.77 13.76 -6.72
N LEU A 209 -6.93 13.12 -6.86
CA LEU A 209 -7.21 12.10 -7.85
C LEU A 209 -7.91 12.73 -9.06
N LEU A 210 -7.30 12.69 -10.23
CA LEU A 210 -7.97 13.05 -11.47
C LEU A 210 -8.95 11.95 -11.88
N TRP A 211 -10.17 12.35 -12.16
CA TRP A 211 -11.22 11.46 -12.64
C TRP A 211 -11.60 11.88 -14.06
N ILE A 212 -11.02 11.20 -15.05
CA ILE A 212 -11.18 11.54 -16.47
C ILE A 212 -12.37 10.80 -17.03
N GLN A 213 -13.51 11.51 -17.10
CA GLN A 213 -14.74 11.00 -17.66
C GLN A 213 -15.69 12.13 -18.05
N GLY A 214 -16.68 11.80 -18.91
CA GLY A 214 -17.73 12.76 -19.29
C GLY A 214 -17.18 14.04 -19.92
N ASN A 215 -17.83 15.17 -19.65
CA ASN A 215 -17.54 16.46 -20.29
C ASN A 215 -17.51 17.66 -19.33
N GLN A 216 -17.54 17.43 -18.02
CA GLN A 216 -17.61 18.48 -17.01
C GLN A 216 -16.42 18.47 -16.07
N ARG A 217 -16.07 19.66 -15.54
CA ARG A 217 -15.13 19.80 -14.41
C ARG A 217 -15.92 19.94 -13.12
N LYS A 218 -15.55 19.10 -12.12
CA LYS A 218 -16.16 19.12 -10.79
C LYS A 218 -15.16 18.65 -9.76
N GLU A 219 -15.15 19.28 -8.58
CA GLU A 219 -14.39 18.80 -7.43
C GLU A 219 -15.33 18.17 -6.39
N THR A 220 -14.89 17.06 -5.81
CA THR A 220 -15.53 16.37 -4.68
C THR A 220 -14.46 15.83 -3.74
N VAL A 221 -14.86 15.31 -2.58
CA VAL A 221 -13.95 14.68 -1.63
C VAL A 221 -14.47 13.28 -1.32
N MET A 222 -13.60 12.30 -1.34
CA MET A 222 -13.91 10.99 -0.77
C MET A 222 -13.96 11.13 0.75
N GLU A 223 -15.16 11.14 1.31
CA GLU A 223 -15.34 11.15 2.76
C GLU A 223 -14.50 10.05 3.42
N ARG A 224 -14.16 10.19 4.67
CA ARG A 224 -13.31 9.30 5.46
C ARG A 224 -11.85 9.20 4.99
N LEU A 225 -11.59 9.05 3.69
CA LEU A 225 -10.23 9.04 3.14
C LEU A 225 -9.62 10.45 3.09
N GLY A 226 -10.45 11.48 2.83
CA GLY A 226 -10.04 12.86 2.68
C GLY A 226 -9.46 13.18 1.29
N THR A 227 -9.45 12.22 0.37
CA THR A 227 -8.90 12.37 -0.98
C THR A 227 -9.75 13.31 -1.82
N LYS A 228 -9.14 14.33 -2.39
CA LYS A 228 -9.79 15.24 -3.33
C LYS A 228 -9.94 14.56 -4.69
N VAL A 229 -11.13 14.58 -5.25
CA VAL A 229 -11.43 14.03 -6.58
C VAL A 229 -11.75 15.19 -7.51
N GLN A 230 -10.99 15.32 -8.57
CA GLN A 230 -11.17 16.32 -9.61
C GLN A 230 -11.63 15.65 -10.90
N ALA A 231 -12.91 15.72 -11.19
CA ALA A 231 -13.45 15.29 -12.48
C ALA A 231 -12.98 16.27 -13.56
N ILE A 232 -12.53 15.75 -14.70
CA ILE A 232 -12.15 16.52 -15.89
C ILE A 232 -12.69 15.83 -17.15
N PRO A 233 -13.02 16.62 -18.22
CA PRO A 233 -13.53 16.07 -19.46
C PRO A 233 -12.55 15.08 -20.11
N ARG A 234 -13.10 14.05 -20.78
CA ARG A 234 -12.30 13.06 -21.54
C ARG A 234 -11.41 13.72 -22.59
N ASN A 235 -11.91 14.75 -23.29
CA ASN A 235 -11.15 15.45 -24.33
C ASN A 235 -9.90 16.14 -23.80
N THR A 236 -9.83 16.50 -22.52
CA THR A 236 -8.61 17.09 -21.92
C THR A 236 -7.39 16.17 -22.08
N PHE A 237 -7.57 14.84 -21.94
CA PHE A 237 -6.49 13.89 -22.10
C PHE A 237 -6.08 13.70 -23.56
N ASN A 238 -7.05 13.47 -24.48
CA ASN A 238 -6.73 13.22 -25.88
C ASN A 238 -6.18 14.46 -26.59
N GLU A 239 -6.68 15.66 -26.29
CA GLU A 239 -6.13 16.91 -26.83
C GLU A 239 -4.67 17.15 -26.37
N LEU A 240 -4.36 16.80 -25.14
CA LEU A 240 -2.98 16.86 -24.66
C LEU A 240 -2.11 15.77 -25.32
N PHE A 241 -2.63 14.54 -25.44
CA PHE A 241 -1.95 13.46 -26.13
C PHE A 241 -1.57 13.82 -27.57
N ASP A 242 -2.47 14.44 -28.33
CA ASP A 242 -2.21 14.86 -29.70
C ASP A 242 -1.08 15.89 -29.82
N LYS A 243 -0.94 16.74 -28.81
CA LYS A 243 0.13 17.77 -28.72
C LYS A 243 1.48 17.24 -28.23
N MET A 244 1.50 16.04 -27.58
CA MET A 244 2.73 15.50 -27.03
C MET A 244 3.64 14.97 -28.14
N PRO A 245 4.89 15.47 -28.26
CA PRO A 245 5.81 15.02 -29.28
C PRO A 245 6.37 13.62 -28.99
N VAL A 246 6.80 12.92 -30.06
CA VAL A 246 7.64 11.72 -29.92
C VAL A 246 9.09 12.19 -29.77
N ASN A 247 9.44 12.62 -28.56
CA ASN A 247 10.76 13.07 -28.20
C ASN A 247 11.69 11.92 -27.73
N GLU A 248 12.87 12.22 -27.25
CA GLU A 248 13.82 11.21 -26.77
C GLU A 248 13.29 10.48 -25.52
N GLU A 249 12.59 11.15 -24.61
CA GLU A 249 11.96 10.49 -23.46
C GLU A 249 10.98 9.39 -23.90
N VAL A 250 10.11 9.69 -24.87
CA VAL A 250 9.15 8.73 -25.42
C VAL A 250 9.86 7.52 -26.04
N LYS A 251 10.93 7.77 -26.80
CA LYS A 251 11.72 6.69 -27.42
C LYS A 251 12.44 5.83 -26.38
N ASP A 252 13.04 6.46 -25.36
CA ASP A 252 13.77 5.76 -24.31
C ASP A 252 12.83 4.91 -23.43
N VAL A 253 11.65 5.44 -23.09
CA VAL A 253 10.62 4.69 -22.36
C VAL A 253 10.16 3.48 -23.19
N ALA A 254 9.82 3.68 -24.46
CA ALA A 254 9.41 2.58 -25.34
C ALA A 254 10.49 1.51 -25.49
N ALA A 255 11.74 1.91 -25.72
CA ALA A 255 12.87 1.00 -25.87
C ALA A 255 13.17 0.24 -24.57
N THR A 256 13.16 0.94 -23.43
CA THR A 256 13.43 0.36 -22.10
C THR A 256 12.35 -0.67 -21.76
N PHE A 257 11.07 -0.34 -21.97
CA PHE A 257 9.96 -1.23 -21.66
C PHE A 257 9.98 -2.51 -22.50
N ARG A 258 10.32 -2.39 -23.80
CA ARG A 258 10.52 -3.57 -24.68
C ARG A 258 11.75 -4.40 -24.29
N LYS A 259 12.86 -3.75 -23.95
CA LYS A 259 14.12 -4.42 -23.60
C LYS A 259 13.99 -5.31 -22.36
N HIS A 260 13.22 -4.89 -21.36
CA HIS A 260 13.05 -5.62 -20.10
C HIS A 260 11.91 -6.65 -20.15
N ALA A 261 11.10 -6.65 -21.20
CA ALA A 261 10.09 -7.67 -21.40
C ALA A 261 10.74 -9.03 -21.71
N LYS A 262 10.22 -10.10 -21.11
CA LYS A 262 10.63 -11.48 -21.45
C LYS A 262 10.37 -11.80 -22.93
N ARG A 263 9.31 -11.23 -23.49
CA ARG A 263 8.88 -11.38 -24.87
C ARG A 263 7.98 -10.21 -25.26
N VAL A 264 8.01 -9.83 -26.54
CA VAL A 264 7.04 -8.94 -27.20
C VAL A 264 6.31 -9.77 -28.23
N VAL A 265 4.99 -9.85 -28.17
CA VAL A 265 4.21 -10.76 -29.04
C VAL A 265 3.52 -9.99 -30.16
N GLU A 266 2.47 -9.22 -29.86
CA GLU A 266 1.71 -8.50 -30.89
C GLU A 266 2.20 -7.05 -31.09
N PRO A 267 2.58 -6.26 -30.06
CA PRO A 267 2.83 -4.83 -30.24
C PRO A 267 3.97 -4.52 -31.19
N THR A 268 3.70 -3.64 -32.14
CA THR A 268 4.70 -3.03 -33.01
C THR A 268 5.56 -2.00 -32.27
N TRP A 269 6.59 -1.47 -32.94
CA TRP A 269 7.36 -0.35 -32.42
C TRP A 269 6.48 0.91 -32.27
N GLN A 270 5.58 1.17 -33.22
CA GLN A 270 4.67 2.30 -33.16
C GLN A 270 3.69 2.21 -31.98
N ASP A 271 3.19 1.00 -31.66
CA ASP A 271 2.35 0.78 -30.46
C ASP A 271 3.11 1.11 -29.19
N SER A 272 4.39 0.74 -29.12
CA SER A 272 5.25 1.04 -27.98
C SER A 272 5.52 2.55 -27.84
N LEU A 273 5.73 3.26 -28.95
CA LEU A 273 5.84 4.72 -28.95
C LEU A 273 4.54 5.39 -28.48
N ASN A 274 3.38 4.93 -28.96
CA ASN A 274 2.08 5.47 -28.55
C ASN A 274 1.84 5.22 -27.05
N SER A 275 2.16 4.04 -26.53
CA SER A 275 2.08 3.73 -25.11
C SER A 275 3.01 4.63 -24.27
N ALA A 276 4.23 4.87 -24.73
CA ALA A 276 5.15 5.80 -24.07
C ALA A 276 4.67 7.27 -24.14
N ARG A 277 4.00 7.68 -25.23
CA ARG A 277 3.32 9.00 -25.31
C ARG A 277 2.18 9.11 -24.31
N VAL A 278 1.39 8.05 -24.08
CA VAL A 278 0.37 8.03 -23.02
C VAL A 278 1.01 8.24 -21.66
N TYR A 279 2.16 7.58 -21.39
CA TYR A 279 2.91 7.77 -20.13
C TYR A 279 3.35 9.23 -19.95
N THR A 280 3.94 9.85 -20.96
CA THR A 280 4.39 11.26 -20.86
C THR A 280 3.21 12.23 -20.79
N THR A 281 2.10 11.95 -21.51
CA THR A 281 0.86 12.71 -21.43
C THR A 281 0.25 12.67 -20.02
N ALA A 282 0.16 11.48 -19.43
CA ALA A 282 -0.39 11.31 -18.09
C ALA A 282 0.46 12.05 -17.04
N LYS A 283 1.79 11.96 -17.10
CA LYS A 283 2.67 12.72 -16.22
C LYS A 283 2.47 14.23 -16.35
N ARG A 284 2.37 14.71 -17.59
CA ARG A 284 2.18 16.14 -17.87
C ARG A 284 0.82 16.59 -17.33
N LEU A 285 -0.23 15.86 -17.59
CA LEU A 285 -1.57 16.17 -17.10
C LEU A 285 -1.63 16.21 -15.57
N LEU A 286 -1.01 15.21 -14.91
CA LEU A 286 -0.91 15.18 -13.45
C LEU A 286 -0.18 16.42 -12.91
N ALA A 287 0.90 16.83 -13.55
CA ALA A 287 1.63 18.04 -13.15
C ALA A 287 0.83 19.32 -13.36
N ASP A 288 0.18 19.48 -14.51
CA ASP A 288 -0.61 20.67 -14.86
C ASP A 288 -1.83 20.84 -13.94
N GLU A 289 -2.49 19.73 -13.57
CA GLU A 289 -3.64 19.71 -12.66
C GLU A 289 -3.21 19.58 -11.17
N GLN A 290 -1.92 19.58 -10.87
CA GLN A 290 -1.35 19.41 -9.51
C GLN A 290 -1.91 18.16 -8.80
N ALA A 291 -1.98 17.04 -9.52
CA ALA A 291 -2.57 15.80 -9.07
C ALA A 291 -1.52 14.69 -8.83
N ASN A 292 -1.93 13.67 -8.08
CA ASN A 292 -1.05 12.60 -7.60
C ASN A 292 -1.51 11.21 -8.06
N ALA A 293 -2.74 11.12 -8.56
CA ALA A 293 -3.37 9.88 -9.00
C ALA A 293 -4.33 10.16 -10.15
N ILE A 294 -4.64 9.15 -10.96
CA ILE A 294 -5.51 9.25 -12.12
C ILE A 294 -6.40 8.02 -12.21
N SER A 295 -7.68 8.20 -12.56
CA SER A 295 -8.58 7.14 -13.03
C SER A 295 -9.29 7.62 -14.29
N MET A 296 -9.27 6.81 -15.36
CA MET A 296 -9.70 7.23 -16.70
C MET A 296 -10.70 6.25 -17.29
N ASP A 297 -11.74 6.78 -17.95
CA ASP A 297 -12.68 6.02 -18.78
C ASP A 297 -11.99 5.53 -20.08
N CYS A 298 -11.03 4.60 -19.89
CA CYS A 298 -10.14 4.17 -20.96
C CYS A 298 -10.85 3.35 -22.03
N LEU A 299 -11.80 2.48 -21.66
CA LEU A 299 -12.56 1.68 -22.64
C LEU A 299 -13.48 2.57 -23.47
N GLY A 300 -14.20 3.51 -22.85
CA GLY A 300 -15.03 4.47 -23.55
C GLY A 300 -14.20 5.33 -24.53
N MET A 301 -13.03 5.81 -24.11
CA MET A 301 -12.16 6.63 -24.99
C MET A 301 -11.60 5.83 -26.18
N VAL A 302 -11.28 4.53 -26.00
CA VAL A 302 -10.85 3.66 -27.10
C VAL A 302 -12.03 3.34 -28.04
N SER A 303 -13.19 3.01 -27.48
CA SER A 303 -14.43 2.74 -28.22
C SER A 303 -14.86 3.92 -29.08
N ASP A 304 -14.80 5.13 -28.52
CA ASP A 304 -15.13 6.38 -29.22
C ASP A 304 -13.98 6.86 -30.15
N LYS A 305 -12.88 6.10 -30.27
CA LYS A 305 -11.69 6.43 -31.06
C LYS A 305 -11.05 7.78 -30.73
N LEU A 306 -11.16 8.20 -29.47
CA LEU A 306 -10.55 9.45 -29.00
C LEU A 306 -9.04 9.32 -28.81
N VAL A 307 -8.55 8.12 -28.53
CA VAL A 307 -7.13 7.80 -28.41
C VAL A 307 -6.79 6.58 -29.25
N PRO A 308 -5.59 6.50 -29.86
CA PRO A 308 -5.19 5.40 -30.73
C PRO A 308 -4.72 4.16 -29.95
N THR A 309 -4.63 4.23 -28.63
CA THR A 309 -4.09 3.17 -27.77
C THR A 309 -4.70 3.26 -26.37
N PRO A 310 -5.03 2.12 -25.75
CA PRO A 310 -5.39 2.10 -24.34
C PRO A 310 -4.16 2.44 -23.47
N PRO A 311 -4.35 2.92 -22.24
CA PRO A 311 -3.26 3.37 -21.37
C PRO A 311 -2.52 2.23 -20.66
N CYS A 312 -2.85 0.97 -20.91
CA CYS A 312 -2.46 -0.18 -20.09
C CYS A 312 -0.95 -0.26 -19.81
N GLY A 313 -0.10 -0.14 -20.86
CA GLY A 313 1.36 -0.14 -20.67
C GLY A 313 1.87 1.05 -19.86
N ALA A 314 1.28 2.22 -20.07
CA ALA A 314 1.62 3.43 -19.31
C ALA A 314 1.22 3.31 -17.83
N TRP A 315 0.05 2.75 -17.54
CA TRP A 315 -0.43 2.50 -16.18
C TRP A 315 0.45 1.50 -15.44
N THR A 316 0.96 0.47 -16.13
CA THR A 316 1.96 -0.44 -15.56
C THR A 316 3.23 0.30 -15.15
N ILE A 317 3.78 1.14 -16.02
CA ILE A 317 5.00 1.91 -15.73
C ILE A 317 4.79 2.88 -14.57
N LEU A 318 3.70 3.65 -14.58
CA LEU A 318 3.38 4.60 -13.50
C LEU A 318 3.11 3.89 -12.18
N GLY A 319 2.38 2.77 -12.22
CA GLY A 319 2.14 1.93 -11.05
C GLY A 319 3.42 1.42 -10.42
N ASP A 320 4.38 0.96 -11.22
CA ASP A 320 5.70 0.51 -10.76
C ASP A 320 6.55 1.64 -10.14
N LEU A 321 6.21 2.91 -10.44
CA LEU A 321 6.78 4.10 -9.81
C LEU A 321 5.98 4.57 -8.58
N GLY A 322 4.92 3.86 -8.21
CA GLY A 322 4.06 4.15 -7.06
C GLY A 322 3.05 5.28 -7.30
N ILE A 323 2.76 5.59 -8.56
CA ILE A 323 1.72 6.54 -8.97
C ILE A 323 0.45 5.73 -9.28
N THR A 324 -0.64 6.05 -8.60
CA THR A 324 -1.90 5.33 -8.78
C THR A 324 -2.55 5.66 -10.11
N CYS A 325 -2.81 4.63 -10.91
CA CYS A 325 -3.52 4.72 -12.18
C CYS A 325 -4.66 3.70 -12.22
N GLY A 326 -5.90 4.17 -12.06
CA GLY A 326 -7.12 3.36 -12.15
C GLY A 326 -7.63 3.28 -13.59
N CYS A 327 -8.33 2.20 -13.89
CA CYS A 327 -9.01 1.98 -15.15
C CYS A 327 -10.51 2.27 -15.03
N GLU A 328 -11.16 2.46 -16.18
CA GLU A 328 -12.61 2.50 -16.35
C GLU A 328 -13.32 3.55 -15.47
N ALA A 329 -12.60 4.64 -15.17
CA ALA A 329 -13.05 5.72 -14.29
C ALA A 329 -13.53 5.23 -12.91
N ASP A 330 -13.10 4.06 -12.45
CA ASP A 330 -13.46 3.53 -11.14
C ASP A 330 -12.68 4.22 -10.02
N LEU A 331 -13.39 5.05 -9.24
CA LEU A 331 -12.82 5.78 -8.11
C LEU A 331 -12.51 4.88 -6.92
N HIS A 332 -13.32 3.87 -6.66
CA HIS A 332 -13.13 2.97 -5.53
C HIS A 332 -12.02 1.97 -5.80
N GLY A 333 -11.88 1.50 -7.06
CA GLY A 333 -10.72 0.74 -7.52
C GLY A 333 -9.43 1.55 -7.38
N ALA A 334 -9.43 2.82 -7.79
CA ALA A 334 -8.30 3.73 -7.61
C ALA A 334 -7.96 3.94 -6.11
N ALA A 335 -8.97 4.11 -5.24
CA ALA A 335 -8.75 4.18 -3.78
C ALA A 335 -8.12 2.90 -3.22
N SER A 336 -8.50 1.73 -3.75
CA SER A 336 -7.93 0.45 -3.35
C SER A 336 -6.47 0.29 -3.82
N LEU A 337 -6.14 0.79 -5.01
CA LEU A 337 -4.75 0.90 -5.49
C LEU A 337 -3.93 1.85 -4.61
N MET A 338 -4.50 3.00 -4.19
CA MET A 338 -3.85 3.91 -3.25
C MET A 338 -3.58 3.23 -1.90
N LEU A 339 -4.53 2.43 -1.39
CA LEU A 339 -4.33 1.69 -0.13
C LEU A 339 -3.13 0.73 -0.23
N SER A 340 -3.04 -0.03 -1.33
CA SER A 340 -1.89 -0.90 -1.59
C SER A 340 -0.58 -0.10 -1.66
N SER A 341 -0.58 1.03 -2.36
CA SER A 341 0.62 1.88 -2.53
C SER A 341 1.04 2.58 -1.23
N TYR A 342 0.11 3.20 -0.50
CA TYR A 342 0.42 4.08 0.62
C TYR A 342 0.64 3.34 1.94
N LEU A 343 -0.18 2.32 2.20
CA LEU A 343 -0.09 1.52 3.42
C LEU A 343 0.92 0.39 3.30
N LEU A 344 0.93 -0.32 2.18
CA LEU A 344 1.69 -1.55 2.04
C LEU A 344 3.03 -1.36 1.30
N ASP A 345 3.27 -0.18 0.71
CA ASP A 345 4.39 0.09 -0.20
C ASP A 345 4.50 -0.98 -1.31
N ARG A 346 3.33 -1.36 -1.89
CA ARG A 346 3.18 -2.37 -2.93
C ARG A 346 2.43 -1.82 -4.12
N VAL A 347 2.81 -2.25 -5.30
CA VAL A 347 1.96 -2.03 -6.47
C VAL A 347 0.73 -2.93 -6.35
N GLY A 348 -0.46 -2.34 -6.54
CA GLY A 348 -1.71 -3.07 -6.61
C GLY A 348 -2.00 -3.51 -8.05
N TYR A 349 -2.68 -4.63 -8.20
CA TYR A 349 -3.22 -5.15 -9.44
C TYR A 349 -4.74 -5.10 -9.40
N MET A 350 -5.32 -4.06 -10.01
CA MET A 350 -6.75 -3.92 -10.19
C MET A 350 -7.21 -4.93 -11.24
N ASN A 351 -8.28 -5.68 -10.96
CA ASN A 351 -8.71 -6.78 -11.81
C ASN A 351 -10.21 -7.03 -11.78
N ASP A 352 -10.69 -7.68 -12.83
CA ASP A 352 -12.03 -8.26 -12.94
C ASP A 352 -12.01 -9.66 -12.35
N PRO A 353 -12.79 -9.94 -11.29
CA PRO A 353 -12.85 -11.25 -10.69
C PRO A 353 -13.72 -12.20 -11.54
N VAL A 354 -13.16 -13.34 -11.91
CA VAL A 354 -13.87 -14.38 -12.67
C VAL A 354 -13.91 -15.65 -11.84
N ALA A 355 -15.11 -16.20 -11.59
CA ALA A 355 -15.26 -17.45 -10.88
C ALA A 355 -14.92 -18.64 -11.80
N GLU A 356 -13.85 -19.36 -11.51
CA GLU A 356 -13.52 -20.65 -12.12
C GLU A 356 -14.17 -21.76 -11.26
N THR A 357 -15.40 -22.14 -11.62
CA THR A 357 -16.26 -22.97 -10.79
C THR A 357 -15.88 -24.46 -10.76
N ALA A 358 -15.19 -24.96 -11.79
CA ALA A 358 -14.79 -26.37 -11.83
C ALA A 358 -13.61 -26.67 -10.90
N LYS A 359 -12.69 -25.71 -10.75
CA LYS A 359 -11.54 -25.82 -9.83
C LYS A 359 -11.78 -25.12 -8.50
N ASN A 360 -12.85 -24.38 -8.39
CA ASN A 360 -13.15 -23.50 -7.26
C ASN A 360 -12.00 -22.51 -6.97
N LEU A 361 -11.64 -21.73 -7.99
CA LEU A 361 -10.62 -20.70 -7.96
C LEU A 361 -11.20 -19.36 -8.39
N LEU A 362 -10.57 -18.28 -7.96
CA LEU A 362 -10.79 -16.96 -8.54
C LEU A 362 -9.75 -16.74 -9.64
N ILE A 363 -10.17 -16.30 -10.83
CA ILE A 363 -9.26 -15.75 -11.82
C ILE A 363 -9.31 -14.23 -11.71
N ALA A 364 -8.23 -13.60 -11.26
CA ALA A 364 -8.04 -12.17 -11.31
C ALA A 364 -7.52 -11.82 -12.71
N SER A 365 -8.30 -11.05 -13.50
CA SER A 365 -8.01 -10.82 -14.91
C SER A 365 -8.05 -9.33 -15.25
N HIS A 366 -7.00 -8.75 -15.83
CA HIS A 366 -6.99 -7.39 -16.36
C HIS A 366 -5.84 -7.16 -17.35
N CYS A 367 -5.94 -6.10 -18.16
CA CYS A 367 -4.90 -5.72 -19.11
C CYS A 367 -3.81 -4.82 -18.52
N VAL A 368 -3.92 -4.44 -17.25
CA VAL A 368 -2.94 -3.66 -16.47
C VAL A 368 -2.55 -4.44 -15.23
N SER A 369 -1.27 -4.66 -15.05
CA SER A 369 -0.70 -5.14 -13.79
C SER A 369 0.65 -4.48 -13.58
N GLY A 370 0.91 -3.96 -12.38
CA GLY A 370 2.26 -3.57 -12.03
C GLY A 370 3.18 -4.79 -12.00
N SER A 371 4.44 -4.61 -12.30
CA SER A 371 5.45 -5.66 -12.31
C SER A 371 6.29 -5.71 -11.02
N ARG A 372 6.41 -4.63 -10.28
CA ARG A 372 7.18 -4.54 -9.02
C ARG A 372 6.41 -5.06 -7.80
N LEU A 373 5.96 -6.31 -7.89
CA LEU A 373 5.06 -6.93 -6.93
C LEU A 373 5.59 -6.94 -5.48
N ASN A 374 6.91 -7.04 -5.29
CA ASN A 374 7.56 -7.09 -3.98
C ASN A 374 7.88 -5.71 -3.37
N GLY A 375 7.57 -4.62 -4.07
CA GLY A 375 7.84 -3.24 -3.65
C GLY A 375 8.48 -2.41 -4.74
N PHE A 376 8.32 -1.08 -4.65
CA PHE A 376 8.71 -0.13 -5.70
C PHE A 376 10.22 -0.09 -5.98
N ASP A 377 11.05 -0.49 -5.02
CA ASP A 377 12.52 -0.59 -5.10
C ASP A 377 13.03 -2.00 -5.45
N ARG A 378 12.09 -2.95 -5.70
CA ARG A 378 12.42 -4.35 -5.95
C ARG A 378 12.44 -4.68 -7.43
N THR A 379 13.12 -5.78 -7.76
CA THR A 379 13.18 -6.31 -9.12
C THR A 379 11.77 -6.61 -9.64
N PRO A 380 11.42 -6.18 -10.85
CA PRO A 380 10.15 -6.50 -11.47
C PRO A 380 9.95 -8.01 -11.64
N ALA A 381 8.72 -8.48 -11.49
CA ALA A 381 8.33 -9.80 -11.95
C ALA A 381 8.48 -9.90 -13.48
N PRO A 382 8.76 -11.07 -14.05
CA PRO A 382 8.83 -11.24 -15.49
C PRO A 382 7.51 -10.85 -16.15
N TYR A 383 7.57 -10.14 -17.28
CA TYR A 383 6.38 -9.75 -18.03
C TYR A 383 6.56 -9.91 -19.55
N ILE A 384 5.44 -10.02 -20.23
CA ILE A 384 5.34 -10.13 -21.68
C ILE A 384 4.53 -8.94 -22.17
N LEU A 385 4.99 -8.26 -23.23
CA LEU A 385 4.22 -7.20 -23.86
C LEU A 385 3.25 -7.81 -24.87
N ARG A 386 2.00 -7.46 -24.72
CA ARG A 386 0.85 -7.92 -25.51
C ARG A 386 0.07 -6.72 -26.04
N SER A 387 -0.82 -6.92 -27.01
CA SER A 387 -1.84 -5.95 -27.35
C SER A 387 -2.99 -5.99 -26.34
N HIS A 388 -3.80 -4.94 -26.26
CA HIS A 388 -5.05 -4.95 -25.48
C HIS A 388 -5.98 -6.07 -25.97
N SER A 389 -6.54 -6.88 -25.06
CA SER A 389 -7.24 -8.10 -25.42
C SER A 389 -8.49 -7.88 -26.26
N GLU A 390 -9.26 -6.85 -25.97
CA GLU A 390 -10.54 -6.59 -26.64
C GLU A 390 -10.40 -5.80 -27.95
N SER A 391 -9.45 -4.85 -27.99
CA SER A 391 -9.30 -3.97 -29.17
C SER A 391 -8.15 -4.36 -30.09
N ALA A 392 -7.26 -5.26 -29.67
CA ALA A 392 -6.00 -5.58 -30.33
C ALA A 392 -5.03 -4.39 -30.53
N LEU A 393 -5.30 -3.24 -29.87
CA LEU A 393 -4.52 -2.00 -29.98
C LEU A 393 -3.43 -1.91 -28.91
N GLY A 394 -2.40 -1.12 -29.18
CA GLY A 394 -1.42 -0.60 -28.24
C GLY A 394 -0.66 -1.66 -27.45
N VAL A 395 -0.29 -1.33 -26.22
CA VAL A 395 0.49 -2.18 -25.33
C VAL A 395 -0.26 -2.44 -24.04
N SER A 396 -0.52 -3.72 -23.78
CA SER A 396 -0.92 -4.31 -22.51
C SER A 396 0.18 -5.18 -21.94
N VAL A 397 0.06 -5.58 -20.69
CA VAL A 397 1.09 -6.34 -20.00
C VAL A 397 0.54 -7.65 -19.47
N GLN A 398 1.22 -8.74 -19.76
CA GLN A 398 1.02 -10.02 -19.10
C GLN A 398 2.13 -10.18 -18.07
N VAL A 399 1.85 -9.84 -16.83
CA VAL A 399 2.78 -10.04 -15.71
C VAL A 399 2.65 -11.46 -15.20
N LEU A 400 3.79 -12.15 -15.04
CA LEU A 400 3.83 -13.51 -14.53
C LEU A 400 3.93 -13.48 -13.00
N TRP A 401 2.83 -13.73 -12.34
CA TRP A 401 2.75 -13.75 -10.89
C TRP A 401 3.44 -14.98 -10.30
N PRO A 402 4.17 -14.84 -9.18
CA PRO A 402 4.90 -15.95 -8.57
C PRO A 402 3.93 -16.94 -7.92
N MET A 403 3.94 -18.18 -8.38
CA MET A 403 3.09 -19.28 -7.87
C MET A 403 3.45 -19.62 -6.41
N GLY A 404 2.45 -20.05 -5.65
CA GLY A 404 2.59 -20.43 -4.24
C GLY A 404 2.70 -19.24 -3.28
N GLN A 405 2.76 -18.01 -3.78
CA GLN A 405 2.84 -16.82 -2.94
C GLN A 405 1.46 -16.40 -2.45
N ARG A 406 1.46 -15.88 -1.21
CA ARG A 406 0.26 -15.30 -0.59
C ARG A 406 -0.10 -13.98 -1.24
N VAL A 407 -1.39 -13.68 -1.29
CA VAL A 407 -1.94 -12.41 -1.77
C VAL A 407 -3.02 -11.90 -0.83
N SER A 408 -3.23 -10.59 -0.84
CA SER A 408 -4.39 -9.93 -0.27
C SER A 408 -5.20 -9.29 -1.39
N LEU A 409 -6.51 -9.34 -1.27
CA LEU A 409 -7.46 -8.76 -2.20
C LEU A 409 -8.21 -7.64 -1.48
N LEU A 410 -8.19 -6.45 -2.05
CA LEU A 410 -8.67 -5.21 -1.46
C LEU A 410 -9.70 -4.57 -2.39
N ARG A 411 -10.84 -4.13 -1.84
CA ARG A 411 -11.81 -3.34 -2.62
C ARG A 411 -12.58 -2.39 -1.72
N PHE A 412 -12.40 -1.09 -1.88
CA PHE A 412 -13.33 -0.13 -1.32
C PHE A 412 -14.68 -0.26 -2.04
N GLN A 413 -15.72 -0.66 -1.33
CA GLN A 413 -17.11 -0.60 -1.82
C GLN A 413 -17.61 0.84 -1.89
N ASN A 414 -17.23 1.58 -0.88
CA ASN A 414 -17.42 3.01 -0.69
C ASN A 414 -16.36 3.51 0.31
N PRO A 415 -16.21 4.81 0.57
CA PRO A 415 -15.19 5.31 1.49
C PRO A 415 -15.28 4.80 2.95
N ASN A 416 -16.39 4.20 3.34
CA ASN A 416 -16.65 3.70 4.70
C ASN A 416 -16.57 2.16 4.82
N GLU A 417 -16.44 1.44 3.69
CA GLU A 417 -16.46 -0.02 3.68
C GLU A 417 -15.43 -0.60 2.71
N LEU A 418 -14.62 -1.54 3.20
CA LEU A 418 -13.58 -2.24 2.45
C LEU A 418 -13.85 -3.76 2.46
N ILE A 419 -13.90 -4.39 1.29
CA ILE A 419 -13.78 -5.84 1.16
C ILE A 419 -12.29 -6.19 1.31
N LEU A 420 -12.01 -7.21 2.11
CA LEU A 420 -10.66 -7.71 2.37
C LEU A 420 -10.65 -9.22 2.42
N ASP A 421 -10.01 -9.83 1.45
CA ASP A 421 -9.82 -11.26 1.40
C ASP A 421 -8.34 -11.61 1.26
N THR A 422 -8.00 -12.88 1.41
CA THR A 422 -6.67 -13.42 1.19
C THR A 422 -6.72 -14.70 0.38
N GLY A 423 -5.61 -15.04 -0.24
CA GLY A 423 -5.50 -16.24 -1.05
C GLY A 423 -4.05 -16.60 -1.38
N THR A 424 -3.90 -17.58 -2.26
CA THR A 424 -2.59 -18.04 -2.74
C THR A 424 -2.64 -18.15 -4.26
N VAL A 425 -1.63 -17.61 -4.94
CA VAL A 425 -1.45 -17.72 -6.39
C VAL A 425 -1.23 -19.18 -6.77
N VAL A 426 -2.07 -19.72 -7.65
CA VAL A 426 -2.00 -21.10 -8.12
C VAL A 426 -1.30 -21.18 -9.46
N SER A 427 -1.74 -20.37 -10.43
CA SER A 427 -1.17 -20.36 -11.78
C SER A 427 -1.36 -19.03 -12.48
N ASN A 428 -0.69 -18.89 -13.63
CA ASN A 428 -0.94 -17.83 -14.62
C ASN A 428 -1.65 -18.46 -15.81
N VAL A 429 -2.73 -17.84 -16.27
CA VAL A 429 -3.54 -18.32 -17.40
C VAL A 429 -3.05 -17.65 -18.68
N ASP A 430 -2.81 -18.43 -19.73
CA ASP A 430 -2.48 -17.91 -21.06
C ASP A 430 -3.72 -17.46 -21.83
N THR A 431 -3.69 -16.23 -22.31
CA THR A 431 -4.77 -15.62 -23.10
C THR A 431 -4.23 -15.02 -24.40
N PRO A 432 -4.53 -15.53 -25.61
CA PRO A 432 -5.13 -16.83 -25.88
C PRO A 432 -4.20 -18.01 -25.55
N PRO A 433 -4.68 -19.28 -25.50
CA PRO A 433 -5.97 -19.72 -26.04
C PRO A 433 -7.20 -19.44 -25.17
N ALA A 434 -7.05 -19.17 -23.84
CA ALA A 434 -8.18 -18.73 -23.04
C ALA A 434 -8.63 -17.32 -23.43
N GLY A 435 -9.91 -17.00 -23.30
CA GLY A 435 -10.41 -15.62 -23.39
C GLY A 435 -10.04 -14.80 -22.16
N GLY A 436 -10.30 -13.48 -22.19
CA GLY A 436 -10.06 -12.57 -21.09
C GLY A 436 -8.82 -11.70 -21.26
N CYS A 437 -8.50 -10.95 -20.21
CA CYS A 437 -7.43 -9.97 -20.21
C CYS A 437 -6.03 -10.59 -20.13
N ARG A 438 -5.00 -9.79 -20.44
CA ARG A 438 -3.64 -10.28 -20.66
C ARG A 438 -2.93 -10.78 -19.42
N THR A 439 -3.09 -10.12 -18.28
CA THR A 439 -2.71 -10.68 -16.97
C THR A 439 -3.94 -11.39 -16.42
N SER A 440 -3.86 -12.71 -16.28
CA SER A 440 -4.90 -13.54 -15.67
C SER A 440 -4.24 -14.52 -14.72
N VAL A 441 -4.65 -14.48 -13.45
CA VAL A 441 -3.99 -15.20 -12.35
C VAL A 441 -5.04 -16.02 -11.60
N GLU A 442 -4.85 -17.33 -11.53
CA GLU A 442 -5.66 -18.21 -10.70
C GLU A 442 -5.24 -18.07 -9.23
N ILE A 443 -6.19 -17.79 -8.37
CA ILE A 443 -6.00 -17.61 -6.93
C ILE A 443 -6.92 -18.60 -6.18
N LYS A 444 -6.33 -19.40 -5.32
CA LYS A 444 -7.08 -20.15 -4.32
C LYS A 444 -7.40 -19.22 -3.17
N MET A 445 -8.66 -18.89 -3.02
CA MET A 445 -9.15 -18.02 -1.93
C MET A 445 -9.09 -18.76 -0.59
N ASP A 446 -8.75 -18.03 0.48
CA ASP A 446 -8.89 -18.52 1.84
C ASP A 446 -10.33 -18.29 2.30
N ASN A 447 -10.85 -19.20 3.11
CA ASN A 447 -12.14 -19.04 3.77
C ASN A 447 -13.31 -18.71 2.81
N VAL A 448 -13.20 -19.07 1.54
CA VAL A 448 -14.29 -18.97 0.55
C VAL A 448 -14.55 -20.37 0.02
N GLU A 449 -15.71 -20.90 0.35
CA GLU A 449 -16.10 -22.27 -0.04
C GLU A 449 -16.48 -22.36 -1.52
N ASP A 450 -17.09 -21.31 -2.06
CA ASP A 450 -17.51 -21.24 -3.46
C ASP A 450 -16.99 -19.95 -4.11
N SER A 451 -16.25 -20.08 -5.19
CA SER A 451 -15.67 -18.93 -5.92
C SER A 451 -16.71 -17.96 -6.47
N ARG A 452 -17.98 -18.38 -6.59
CA ARG A 452 -19.10 -17.52 -6.98
C ARG A 452 -19.49 -16.50 -5.92
N ASP A 453 -19.12 -16.75 -4.65
CA ASP A 453 -19.44 -15.89 -3.51
C ASP A 453 -18.37 -14.82 -3.25
N VAL A 454 -17.31 -14.78 -4.05
CA VAL A 454 -16.28 -13.75 -3.95
C VAL A 454 -16.88 -12.38 -4.23
N LEU A 455 -16.73 -11.46 -3.27
CA LEU A 455 -17.31 -10.13 -3.33
C LEU A 455 -16.42 -9.13 -4.08
N GLY A 456 -17.09 -8.12 -4.65
CA GLY A 456 -16.44 -6.94 -5.24
C GLY A 456 -16.06 -7.14 -6.70
N PHE A 457 -16.20 -6.05 -7.45
CA PHE A 457 -15.74 -5.90 -8.83
C PHE A 457 -14.56 -4.92 -8.85
N HIS A 458 -13.60 -5.06 -9.77
CA HIS A 458 -12.36 -4.31 -9.76
C HIS A 458 -11.60 -4.44 -8.43
N GLN A 459 -11.45 -5.67 -7.94
CA GLN A 459 -10.61 -5.93 -6.78
C GLN A 459 -9.15 -5.55 -7.07
N VAL A 460 -8.42 -5.22 -6.03
CA VAL A 460 -6.98 -4.97 -6.10
C VAL A 460 -6.23 -6.09 -5.40
N VAL A 461 -5.53 -6.91 -6.17
CA VAL A 461 -4.63 -7.94 -5.65
C VAL A 461 -3.27 -7.33 -5.34
N THR A 462 -2.73 -7.63 -4.17
CA THR A 462 -1.37 -7.24 -3.75
C THR A 462 -0.62 -8.44 -3.19
N LEU A 463 0.67 -8.55 -3.53
CA LEU A 463 1.49 -9.68 -3.10
C LEU A 463 1.78 -9.59 -1.60
N GLY A 464 1.53 -10.69 -0.89
CA GLY A 464 1.69 -10.83 0.54
C GLY A 464 0.36 -10.97 1.29
N ASN A 465 0.43 -11.53 2.51
CA ASN A 465 -0.71 -11.52 3.43
C ASN A 465 -0.64 -10.27 4.31
N HIS A 466 -1.50 -9.31 4.03
CA HIS A 466 -1.57 -8.01 4.71
C HIS A 466 -2.84 -7.83 5.53
N ARG A 467 -3.60 -8.91 5.77
CA ARG A 467 -4.91 -8.87 6.44
C ARG A 467 -4.86 -8.05 7.74
N SER A 468 -3.97 -8.40 8.65
CA SER A 468 -3.91 -7.76 9.97
C SER A 468 -3.58 -6.27 9.91
N VAL A 469 -2.68 -5.86 9.01
CA VAL A 469 -2.29 -4.45 8.85
C VAL A 469 -3.43 -3.64 8.24
N VAL A 470 -4.16 -4.21 7.27
CA VAL A 470 -5.30 -3.54 6.63
C VAL A 470 -6.49 -3.45 7.59
N GLU A 471 -6.81 -4.52 8.33
CA GLU A 471 -7.86 -4.50 9.36
C GLU A 471 -7.56 -3.45 10.44
N ALA A 472 -6.29 -3.36 10.88
CA ALA A 472 -5.87 -2.37 11.86
C ALA A 472 -5.97 -0.92 11.33
N PHE A 473 -5.59 -0.69 10.07
CA PHE A 473 -5.81 0.61 9.41
C PHE A 473 -7.29 0.98 9.35
N CYS A 474 -8.13 0.03 8.95
CA CYS A 474 -9.57 0.24 8.86
C CYS A 474 -10.17 0.56 10.24
N GLN A 475 -9.77 -0.17 11.30
CA GLN A 475 -10.19 0.11 12.66
C GLN A 475 -9.71 1.47 13.16
N LEU A 476 -8.46 1.84 12.86
CA LEU A 476 -7.89 3.12 13.28
C LEU A 476 -8.67 4.30 12.68
N TYR A 477 -9.20 4.15 11.47
CA TYR A 477 -9.93 5.21 10.77
C TYR A 477 -11.43 4.97 10.63
N GLY A 478 -11.99 3.96 11.30
CA GLY A 478 -13.43 3.69 11.34
C GLY A 478 -14.00 3.25 9.99
N ILE A 479 -13.24 2.48 9.22
CA ILE A 479 -13.67 1.85 7.98
C ILE A 479 -14.14 0.43 8.32
N LYS A 480 -15.34 0.07 7.90
CA LYS A 480 -15.88 -1.26 8.09
C LYS A 480 -15.17 -2.25 7.14
N VAL A 481 -14.69 -3.37 7.68
CA VAL A 481 -14.15 -4.47 6.87
C VAL A 481 -15.23 -5.53 6.66
N VAL A 482 -15.32 -6.01 5.42
CA VAL A 482 -16.21 -7.10 4.99
C VAL A 482 -15.35 -8.17 4.32
N HIS A 483 -15.65 -9.41 4.57
CA HIS A 483 -15.02 -10.57 3.92
C HIS A 483 -16.02 -11.30 3.04
N SER A 484 -15.53 -11.93 1.98
CA SER A 484 -16.34 -12.88 1.21
C SER A 484 -16.81 -14.03 2.12
N PRO A 485 -18.02 -14.58 1.92
CA PRO A 485 -18.57 -15.60 2.80
C PRO A 485 -17.73 -16.88 2.86
N GLU A 486 -17.56 -17.43 4.05
CA GLU A 486 -16.89 -18.73 4.24
C GLU A 486 -17.75 -19.90 3.75
N HIS A 487 -19.08 -19.75 3.84
CA HIS A 487 -20.03 -20.77 3.45
C HIS A 487 -20.96 -20.24 2.36
N THR A 488 -21.14 -21.06 1.33
CA THR A 488 -22.08 -20.73 0.24
C THR A 488 -23.52 -20.70 0.76
N THR A 489 -24.23 -19.65 0.36
CA THR A 489 -25.68 -19.54 0.56
C THR A 489 -26.47 -20.23 -0.57
N HIS A 490 -25.79 -20.69 -1.63
CA HIS A 490 -26.40 -21.37 -2.77
C HIS A 490 -26.77 -22.80 -2.40
N GLY A 491 -28.05 -23.05 -2.20
CA GLY A 491 -28.57 -24.40 -1.95
C GLY A 491 -29.51 -24.54 -0.77
N LYS A 492 -29.72 -23.50 0.03
CA LYS A 492 -30.88 -23.47 0.95
C LYS A 492 -32.06 -22.84 0.24
N VAL A 493 -32.57 -23.53 -0.79
CA VAL A 493 -33.95 -23.36 -1.20
C VAL A 493 -34.77 -24.15 -0.17
N ALA A 494 -35.43 -23.42 0.73
CA ALA A 494 -36.39 -24.01 1.68
C ALA A 494 -37.60 -24.58 0.97
#